data_bdecd0de7910c399266ec2ac22bea6ec
#
_entry.id   bdecd0de7910c399266ec2ac22bea6ec
#
_cell.length_a   1.000
_cell.length_b   1.000
_cell.length_c   1.000
_cell.angle_alpha   90.00
_cell.angle_beta   90.00
_cell.angle_gamma   90.00
#
_symmetry.space_group_name_H-M   'P 1'
#
loop_
_entity.id
_entity.type
_entity.pdbx_description
1 polymer ?
#
loop_
_entity_poly.entity_id
_entity_poly.type
_entity_poly.pdbx_seq_one_letter_code
_entity_poly.pdbx_strand_id
1 'polypeptide(L)'
;MKKILLLLFVLSLVSCQPPKEQKPSPNMEFGGWSGISDDHSKESLMAREFNEYYVTNTFQKGASMISDDADEFFFNNDKVTKQGWLDGASAHHNYFDNISNDKIQPYNLTTTRYDNGQVWTLCWFIWTGTGKYTGTEAQILVHYGFRWKDDKIVAAYHFFDPTPINNEIAAASEN
;
A
#
# COMPACT_ATOMS: atom_id res chain seq x y z
N MET A 1 -36.73 -12.76 66.56
CA MET A 1 -36.99 -13.41 65.26
C MET A 1 -36.34 -12.51 64.20
N LYS A 2 -35.14 -12.88 63.77
CA LYS A 2 -34.36 -12.10 62.76
C LYS A 2 -34.63 -12.77 61.40
N LYS A 3 -35.23 -12.00 60.47
CA LYS A 3 -35.43 -12.45 59.08
C LYS A 3 -34.17 -12.15 58.33
N ILE A 4 -33.50 -13.23 57.87
CA ILE A 4 -32.34 -13.17 56.95
C ILE A 4 -32.89 -13.02 55.54
N LEU A 5 -32.64 -11.86 54.92
CA LEU A 5 -32.92 -11.57 53.51
C LEU A 5 -31.78 -12.11 52.68
N LEU A 6 -32.00 -13.22 51.97
CA LEU A 6 -31.02 -13.85 51.07
C LEU A 6 -31.07 -13.11 49.74
N LEU A 7 -30.09 -12.22 49.48
CA LEU A 7 -29.96 -11.49 48.22
C LEU A 7 -29.27 -12.41 47.19
N LEU A 8 -30.07 -12.99 46.29
CA LEU A 8 -29.57 -13.74 45.14
C LEU A 8 -28.95 -12.76 44.11
N PHE A 9 -27.60 -12.72 44.10
CA PHE A 9 -26.84 -12.00 43.11
C PHE A 9 -26.75 -12.90 41.85
N VAL A 10 -27.62 -12.65 40.85
CA VAL A 10 -27.53 -13.31 39.55
C VAL A 10 -26.38 -12.64 38.79
N LEU A 11 -25.20 -13.29 38.79
CA LEU A 11 -24.13 -12.93 37.85
C LEU A 11 -24.56 -13.32 36.44
N SER A 12 -25.00 -12.34 35.68
CA SER A 12 -25.10 -12.45 34.23
C SER A 12 -23.70 -12.52 33.64
N LEU A 13 -23.21 -13.72 33.41
CA LEU A 13 -22.03 -13.95 32.58
C LEU A 13 -22.39 -13.54 31.15
N VAL A 14 -22.07 -12.28 30.79
CA VAL A 14 -22.03 -11.88 29.40
C VAL A 14 -20.90 -12.67 28.76
N SER A 15 -21.24 -13.80 28.19
CA SER A 15 -20.32 -14.56 27.33
C SER A 15 -19.98 -13.70 26.13
N CYS A 16 -18.85 -13.06 26.15
CA CYS A 16 -18.23 -12.55 24.93
C CYS A 16 -17.90 -13.76 24.05
N GLN A 17 -18.83 -14.15 23.20
CA GLN A 17 -18.50 -15.09 22.13
C GLN A 17 -17.47 -14.39 21.24
N PRO A 18 -16.32 -15.02 20.95
CA PRO A 18 -15.41 -14.50 19.96
C PRO A 18 -16.19 -14.30 18.64
N PRO A 19 -15.88 -13.28 17.86
CA PRO A 19 -16.50 -13.09 16.55
C PRO A 19 -16.45 -14.43 15.82
N LYS A 20 -17.62 -14.93 15.38
CA LYS A 20 -17.63 -16.14 14.54
C LYS A 20 -16.73 -15.83 13.35
N GLU A 21 -15.67 -16.61 13.17
CA GLU A 21 -14.93 -16.60 11.92
C GLU A 21 -15.94 -16.70 10.79
N GLN A 22 -16.11 -15.61 10.08
CA GLN A 22 -16.96 -15.58 8.91
C GLN A 22 -16.22 -16.40 7.86
N LYS A 23 -16.62 -17.67 7.71
CA LYS A 23 -16.09 -18.49 6.62
C LYS A 23 -16.34 -17.71 5.34
N PRO A 24 -15.31 -17.53 4.50
CA PRO A 24 -15.48 -16.85 3.21
C PRO A 24 -16.67 -17.46 2.48
N SER A 25 -17.53 -16.60 1.97
CA SER A 25 -18.62 -17.07 1.12
C SER A 25 -18.00 -17.67 -0.14
N PRO A 26 -18.30 -18.94 -0.53
CA PRO A 26 -17.73 -19.55 -1.71
C PRO A 26 -18.32 -18.97 -3.01
N ASN A 27 -18.87 -17.76 -2.96
CA ASN A 27 -19.47 -17.15 -4.14
C ASN A 27 -18.38 -16.65 -5.11
N MET A 28 -17.88 -17.58 -5.92
CA MET A 28 -16.89 -17.33 -6.98
C MET A 28 -17.53 -16.77 -8.27
N GLU A 29 -18.84 -16.50 -8.27
CA GLU A 29 -19.56 -16.01 -9.45
C GLU A 29 -18.95 -14.72 -10.02
N PHE A 30 -18.41 -13.85 -9.15
CA PHE A 30 -17.72 -12.61 -9.54
C PHE A 30 -16.20 -12.68 -9.29
N GLY A 31 -15.58 -13.87 -9.37
CA GLY A 31 -14.14 -14.06 -9.26
C GLY A 31 -13.58 -14.04 -7.83
N GLY A 32 -14.43 -14.07 -6.79
CA GLY A 32 -14.02 -14.17 -5.38
C GLY A 32 -13.23 -12.95 -4.88
N TRP A 33 -13.58 -11.75 -5.34
CA TRP A 33 -12.95 -10.49 -4.92
C TRP A 33 -13.56 -9.89 -3.64
N SER A 34 -14.36 -10.62 -2.90
CA SER A 34 -14.68 -10.31 -1.51
C SER A 34 -13.52 -10.74 -0.62
N GLY A 35 -13.36 -10.09 0.54
CA GLY A 35 -12.27 -10.43 1.43
C GLY A 35 -12.26 -9.62 2.73
N ILE A 36 -11.22 -9.83 3.53
CA ILE A 36 -10.98 -9.13 4.80
C ILE A 36 -9.82 -8.17 4.62
N SER A 37 -10.06 -6.89 4.93
CA SER A 37 -9.04 -5.83 4.87
C SER A 37 -8.49 -5.51 6.25
N ASP A 38 -7.17 -5.28 6.33
CA ASP A 38 -6.45 -4.94 7.54
C ASP A 38 -5.28 -3.99 7.19
N ASP A 39 -5.15 -2.88 7.93
CA ASP A 39 -4.09 -1.90 7.74
C ASP A 39 -2.85 -2.15 8.64
N HIS A 40 -2.91 -3.17 9.50
CA HIS A 40 -1.84 -3.60 10.41
C HIS A 40 -1.29 -5.00 10.10
N SER A 41 -1.71 -5.62 9.00
CA SER A 41 -1.17 -6.90 8.57
C SER A 41 0.33 -6.82 8.29
N LYS A 42 1.01 -7.98 8.25
CA LYS A 42 2.43 -8.03 7.91
C LYS A 42 2.72 -7.33 6.58
N GLU A 43 1.92 -7.57 5.57
CA GLU A 43 2.07 -6.98 4.25
C GLU A 43 1.80 -5.47 4.26
N SER A 44 0.84 -5.00 5.07
CA SER A 44 0.62 -3.57 5.27
C SER A 44 1.84 -2.90 5.90
N LEU A 45 2.46 -3.52 6.90
CA LEU A 45 3.68 -2.99 7.53
C LEU A 45 4.86 -3.00 6.57
N MET A 46 5.04 -4.08 5.80
CA MET A 46 6.08 -4.17 4.77
C MET A 46 5.89 -3.14 3.66
N ALA A 47 4.66 -2.89 3.23
CA ALA A 47 4.37 -1.86 2.23
C ALA A 47 4.65 -0.44 2.74
N ARG A 48 4.42 -0.17 4.04
CA ARG A 48 4.82 1.10 4.67
C ARG A 48 6.33 1.27 4.70
N GLU A 49 7.06 0.22 5.07
CA GLU A 49 8.52 0.23 5.04
C GLU A 49 9.05 0.44 3.61
N PHE A 50 8.44 -0.21 2.62
CA PHE A 50 8.79 -0.03 1.21
C PHE A 50 8.58 1.42 0.75
N ASN A 51 7.49 2.04 1.19
CA ASN A 51 7.17 3.45 0.92
C ASN A 51 8.21 4.39 1.56
N GLU A 52 8.67 4.09 2.78
CA GLU A 52 9.73 4.82 3.46
C GLU A 52 11.06 4.73 2.69
N TYR A 53 11.41 3.57 2.15
CA TYR A 53 12.60 3.44 1.30
C TYR A 53 12.54 4.32 0.06
N TYR A 54 11.35 4.50 -0.51
CA TYR A 54 11.16 5.42 -1.62
C TYR A 54 11.38 6.87 -1.20
N VAL A 55 10.69 7.33 -0.16
CA VAL A 55 10.76 8.73 0.30
C VAL A 55 12.18 9.12 0.73
N THR A 56 12.92 8.19 1.36
CA THR A 56 14.29 8.41 1.84
C THR A 56 15.38 8.18 0.79
N ASN A 57 15.03 7.99 -0.48
CA ASN A 57 15.97 7.70 -1.57
C ASN A 57 16.83 6.44 -1.31
N THR A 58 16.25 5.44 -0.68
CA THR A 58 16.90 4.13 -0.42
C THR A 58 16.10 2.98 -1.02
N PHE A 59 15.36 3.23 -2.12
CA PHE A 59 14.38 2.33 -2.71
C PHE A 59 14.96 0.96 -3.07
N GLN A 60 16.23 0.91 -3.44
CA GLN A 60 16.93 -0.34 -3.75
C GLN A 60 16.98 -1.32 -2.55
N LYS A 61 16.85 -0.85 -1.30
CA LYS A 61 16.72 -1.72 -0.13
C LYS A 61 15.46 -2.59 -0.20
N GLY A 62 14.40 -2.09 -0.83
CA GLY A 62 13.16 -2.81 -1.05
C GLY A 62 13.28 -3.97 -2.05
N ALA A 63 14.36 -4.07 -2.83
CA ALA A 63 14.53 -5.13 -3.82
C ALA A 63 14.43 -6.54 -3.21
N SER A 64 14.85 -6.70 -1.95
CA SER A 64 14.74 -7.97 -1.22
C SER A 64 13.30 -8.36 -0.87
N MET A 65 12.36 -7.41 -0.87
CA MET A 65 10.92 -7.65 -0.64
C MET A 65 10.21 -8.16 -1.90
N ILE A 66 10.86 -8.08 -3.06
CA ILE A 66 10.29 -8.46 -4.35
C ILE A 66 10.78 -9.86 -4.72
N SER A 67 9.86 -10.73 -5.17
CA SER A 67 10.23 -12.06 -5.67
C SER A 67 11.14 -11.97 -6.88
N ASP A 68 12.05 -12.90 -7.03
CA ASP A 68 12.91 -12.99 -8.21
C ASP A 68 12.12 -13.40 -9.47
N ASP A 69 11.04 -14.15 -9.27
CA ASP A 69 10.13 -14.59 -10.34
C ASP A 69 9.03 -13.55 -10.66
N ALA A 70 9.05 -12.38 -10.02
CA ALA A 70 8.05 -11.35 -10.26
C ALA A 70 8.26 -10.70 -11.63
N ASP A 71 7.19 -10.61 -12.43
CA ASP A 71 7.24 -10.10 -13.81
C ASP A 71 6.10 -9.14 -14.17
N GLU A 72 5.25 -8.79 -13.20
CA GLU A 72 4.09 -7.93 -13.38
C GLU A 72 4.31 -6.55 -12.74
N PHE A 73 5.13 -5.71 -13.38
CA PHE A 73 5.39 -4.33 -12.94
C PHE A 73 4.85 -3.35 -13.97
N PHE A 74 4.03 -2.39 -13.51
CA PHE A 74 3.41 -1.41 -14.38
C PHE A 74 3.49 0.00 -13.80
N PHE A 75 3.83 0.96 -14.67
CA PHE A 75 3.56 2.37 -14.50
C PHE A 75 2.46 2.75 -15.49
N ASN A 76 1.24 3.00 -15.00
CA ASN A 76 0.05 3.16 -15.82
C ASN A 76 -0.14 1.93 -16.76
N ASN A 77 0.01 2.13 -18.07
CA ASN A 77 -0.11 1.07 -19.07
C ASN A 77 1.23 0.46 -19.48
N ASP A 78 2.34 0.99 -19.00
CA ASP A 78 3.68 0.57 -19.41
C ASP A 78 4.18 -0.57 -18.53
N LYS A 79 4.34 -1.75 -19.11
CA LYS A 79 4.97 -2.88 -18.45
C LYS A 79 6.49 -2.68 -18.43
N VAL A 80 7.08 -2.80 -17.24
CA VAL A 80 8.52 -2.65 -17.03
C VAL A 80 9.09 -3.91 -16.35
N THR A 81 10.41 -4.04 -16.36
CA THR A 81 11.09 -5.09 -15.58
C THR A 81 11.15 -4.71 -14.09
N LYS A 82 11.40 -5.68 -13.20
CA LYS A 82 11.68 -5.43 -11.77
C LYS A 82 12.73 -4.32 -11.60
N GLN A 83 13.86 -4.42 -12.31
CA GLN A 83 14.92 -3.42 -12.21
C GLN A 83 14.48 -2.07 -12.78
N GLY A 84 13.80 -2.06 -13.93
CA GLY A 84 13.28 -0.82 -14.52
C GLY A 84 12.25 -0.12 -13.63
N TRP A 85 11.47 -0.88 -12.85
CA TRP A 85 10.55 -0.32 -11.87
C TRP A 85 11.29 0.33 -10.68
N LEU A 86 12.31 -0.36 -10.14
CA LEU A 86 13.15 0.18 -9.06
C LEU A 86 13.93 1.42 -9.50
N ASP A 87 14.52 1.39 -10.69
CA ASP A 87 15.31 2.48 -11.24
C ASP A 87 14.44 3.69 -11.59
N GLY A 88 13.27 3.45 -12.20
CA GLY A 88 12.33 4.52 -12.54
C GLY A 88 11.82 5.27 -11.31
N ALA A 89 11.45 4.54 -10.25
CA ALA A 89 11.04 5.16 -9.00
C ALA A 89 12.20 5.91 -8.32
N SER A 90 13.40 5.34 -8.30
CA SER A 90 14.59 5.99 -7.73
C SER A 90 14.99 7.25 -8.50
N ALA A 91 14.78 7.26 -9.82
CA ALA A 91 15.12 8.39 -10.68
C ALA A 91 14.36 9.68 -10.34
N HIS A 92 13.19 9.60 -9.68
CA HIS A 92 12.45 10.78 -9.23
C HIS A 92 13.33 11.69 -8.35
N HIS A 93 14.20 11.13 -7.53
CA HIS A 93 15.14 11.88 -6.67
C HIS A 93 16.26 12.61 -7.44
N ASN A 94 16.45 12.33 -8.73
CA ASN A 94 17.36 13.10 -9.58
C ASN A 94 16.72 14.44 -10.00
N TYR A 95 15.39 14.48 -10.06
CA TYR A 95 14.62 15.59 -10.59
C TYR A 95 13.87 16.38 -9.52
N PHE A 96 13.59 15.77 -8.36
CA PHE A 96 12.80 16.40 -7.30
C PHE A 96 13.52 16.36 -5.96
N ASP A 97 13.37 17.45 -5.20
CA ASP A 97 13.66 17.54 -3.78
C ASP A 97 12.36 17.47 -2.96
N ASN A 98 12.47 17.28 -1.66
CA ASN A 98 11.35 17.30 -0.72
C ASN A 98 10.22 16.32 -1.09
N ILE A 99 10.58 15.14 -1.62
CA ILE A 99 9.60 14.11 -1.94
C ILE A 99 8.91 13.64 -0.66
N SER A 100 7.56 13.61 -0.68
CA SER A 100 6.74 13.09 0.40
C SER A 100 5.46 12.45 -0.16
N ASN A 101 4.94 11.45 0.58
CA ASN A 101 3.67 10.78 0.29
C ASN A 101 2.58 11.12 1.30
N ASP A 102 2.88 11.89 2.35
CA ASP A 102 1.98 12.21 3.47
C ASP A 102 1.95 13.70 3.85
N LYS A 103 2.66 14.56 3.11
CA LYS A 103 2.73 16.01 3.37
C LYS A 103 1.35 16.68 3.38
N ILE A 104 0.46 16.28 2.49
CA ILE A 104 -0.89 16.85 2.35
C ILE A 104 -1.87 16.19 3.31
N GLN A 105 -1.82 14.86 3.39
CA GLN A 105 -2.65 14.02 4.25
C GLN A 105 -1.98 12.66 4.45
N PRO A 106 -2.25 11.97 5.57
CA PRO A 106 -1.82 10.59 5.72
C PRO A 106 -2.32 9.73 4.56
N TYR A 107 -1.46 8.85 4.04
CA TYR A 107 -1.86 7.95 2.96
C TYR A 107 -2.76 6.81 3.48
N ASN A 108 -3.75 6.41 2.66
CA ASN A 108 -4.59 5.25 2.90
C ASN A 108 -3.90 4.00 2.39
N LEU A 109 -3.63 3.06 3.27
CA LEU A 109 -3.02 1.78 2.91
C LEU A 109 -3.71 0.66 3.67
N THR A 110 -4.20 -0.32 2.92
CA THR A 110 -4.82 -1.53 3.47
C THR A 110 -4.40 -2.76 2.68
N THR A 111 -4.29 -3.88 3.36
CA THR A 111 -4.10 -5.19 2.72
C THR A 111 -5.40 -5.98 2.81
N THR A 112 -5.86 -6.50 1.68
CA THR A 112 -7.03 -7.35 1.59
C THR A 112 -6.62 -8.78 1.24
N ARG A 113 -7.11 -9.72 2.04
CA ARG A 113 -7.06 -11.17 1.76
C ARG A 113 -8.36 -11.55 1.11
N TYR A 114 -8.30 -11.81 -0.19
CA TYR A 114 -9.48 -12.12 -0.99
C TYR A 114 -9.87 -13.59 -0.91
N ASP A 115 -11.17 -13.87 -1.09
CA ASP A 115 -11.73 -15.23 -1.08
C ASP A 115 -11.13 -16.12 -2.17
N ASN A 116 -10.63 -15.53 -3.26
CA ASN A 116 -9.90 -16.21 -4.34
C ASN A 116 -8.44 -16.58 -3.97
N GLY A 117 -8.03 -16.31 -2.74
CA GLY A 117 -6.69 -16.60 -2.23
C GLY A 117 -5.63 -15.55 -2.54
N GLN A 118 -5.96 -14.50 -3.28
CA GLN A 118 -5.01 -13.42 -3.54
C GLN A 118 -4.89 -12.49 -2.33
N VAL A 119 -3.69 -11.93 -2.14
CA VAL A 119 -3.40 -10.93 -1.11
C VAL A 119 -2.89 -9.69 -1.80
N TRP A 120 -3.58 -8.57 -1.60
CA TRP A 120 -3.23 -7.30 -2.20
C TRP A 120 -3.17 -6.19 -1.16
N THR A 121 -2.08 -5.42 -1.18
CA THR A 121 -2.02 -4.11 -0.51
C THR A 121 -2.36 -3.04 -1.52
N LEU A 122 -3.33 -2.20 -1.18
CA LEU A 122 -3.76 -1.05 -1.98
C LEU A 122 -3.44 0.23 -1.22
N CYS A 123 -2.94 1.23 -1.92
CA CYS A 123 -2.59 2.51 -1.32
C CYS A 123 -3.00 3.68 -2.21
N TRP A 124 -3.54 4.73 -1.57
CA TRP A 124 -3.83 6.03 -2.18
C TRP A 124 -3.15 7.13 -1.40
N PHE A 125 -2.48 8.03 -2.09
CA PHE A 125 -1.83 9.19 -1.48
C PHE A 125 -1.67 10.34 -2.48
N ILE A 126 -1.34 11.51 -1.96
CA ILE A 126 -0.90 12.64 -2.77
C ILE A 126 0.62 12.70 -2.66
N TRP A 127 1.29 12.33 -3.75
CA TRP A 127 2.73 12.51 -3.88
C TRP A 127 3.04 13.98 -4.06
N THR A 128 4.08 14.47 -3.38
CA THR A 128 4.58 15.82 -3.52
C THR A 128 6.08 15.82 -3.75
N GLY A 129 6.58 16.80 -4.50
CA GLY A 129 7.99 17.03 -4.71
C GLY A 129 8.23 18.44 -5.26
N THR A 130 9.40 19.01 -5.00
CA THR A 130 9.81 20.29 -5.55
C THR A 130 10.77 20.03 -6.71
N GLY A 131 10.42 20.47 -7.91
CA GLY A 131 11.27 20.33 -9.10
C GLY A 131 12.60 21.07 -8.93
N LYS A 132 13.72 20.40 -9.21
CA LYS A 132 15.07 20.94 -9.07
C LYS A 132 15.42 21.97 -10.16
N TYR A 133 14.81 21.80 -11.33
CA TYR A 133 15.09 22.62 -12.52
C TYR A 133 14.04 23.71 -12.70
N THR A 134 12.77 23.43 -12.44
CA THR A 134 11.70 24.41 -12.55
C THR A 134 11.42 25.18 -11.26
N GLY A 135 11.80 24.64 -10.08
CA GLY A 135 11.42 25.15 -8.76
C GLY A 135 9.93 24.96 -8.44
N THR A 136 9.17 24.29 -9.30
CA THR A 136 7.72 24.11 -9.15
C THR A 136 7.41 22.99 -8.16
N GLU A 137 6.47 23.23 -7.25
CA GLU A 137 5.92 22.17 -6.39
C GLU A 137 4.90 21.36 -7.19
N ALA A 138 5.15 20.06 -7.31
CA ALA A 138 4.24 19.11 -7.93
C ALA A 138 3.39 18.41 -6.89
N GLN A 139 2.11 18.15 -7.21
CA GLN A 139 1.18 17.34 -6.44
C GLN A 139 0.53 16.34 -7.39
N ILE A 140 0.65 15.05 -7.10
CA ILE A 140 0.17 13.98 -7.96
C ILE A 140 -0.66 13.01 -7.12
N LEU A 141 -1.92 12.76 -7.51
CA LEU A 141 -2.70 11.68 -6.92
C LEU A 141 -2.17 10.35 -7.44
N VAL A 142 -1.77 9.48 -6.52
CA VAL A 142 -1.19 8.17 -6.83
C VAL A 142 -2.05 7.08 -6.22
N HIS A 143 -2.26 6.02 -6.99
CA HIS A 143 -2.74 4.74 -6.50
C HIS A 143 -1.71 3.67 -6.85
N TYR A 144 -1.39 2.79 -5.87
CA TYR A 144 -0.65 1.58 -6.20
C TYR A 144 -1.28 0.34 -5.58
N GLY A 145 -1.03 -0.81 -6.21
CA GLY A 145 -1.36 -2.12 -5.70
C GLY A 145 -0.14 -3.04 -5.72
N PHE A 146 0.13 -3.72 -4.59
CA PHE A 146 1.11 -4.80 -4.50
C PHE A 146 0.40 -6.12 -4.30
N ARG A 147 0.64 -7.09 -5.18
CA ARG A 147 0.22 -8.47 -4.98
C ARG A 147 1.31 -9.23 -4.24
N TRP A 148 0.92 -9.94 -3.20
CA TRP A 148 1.81 -10.70 -2.35
C TRP A 148 1.66 -12.21 -2.55
N LYS A 149 2.78 -12.91 -2.46
CA LYS A 149 2.86 -14.36 -2.36
C LYS A 149 4.10 -14.71 -1.54
N ASP A 150 3.96 -15.58 -0.54
CA ASP A 150 5.06 -16.07 0.31
C ASP A 150 5.91 -14.91 0.87
N ASP A 151 5.25 -13.87 1.42
CA ASP A 151 5.85 -12.65 1.98
C ASP A 151 6.67 -11.82 0.97
N LYS A 152 6.47 -12.02 -0.34
CA LYS A 152 7.13 -11.27 -1.40
C LYS A 152 6.13 -10.56 -2.30
N ILE A 153 6.52 -9.40 -2.80
CA ILE A 153 5.80 -8.71 -3.87
C ILE A 153 6.02 -9.49 -5.17
N VAL A 154 4.95 -9.96 -5.79
CA VAL A 154 4.98 -10.67 -7.07
C VAL A 154 4.40 -9.86 -8.22
N ALA A 155 3.72 -8.75 -7.91
CA ALA A 155 3.23 -7.78 -8.89
C ALA A 155 3.12 -6.40 -8.25
N ALA A 156 3.35 -5.34 -9.03
CA ALA A 156 3.17 -3.96 -8.61
C ALA A 156 2.56 -3.12 -9.74
N TYR A 157 1.48 -2.43 -9.42
CA TYR A 157 0.76 -1.56 -10.35
C TYR A 157 0.73 -0.15 -9.78
N HIS A 158 1.22 0.84 -10.52
CA HIS A 158 1.18 2.25 -10.15
C HIS A 158 0.37 3.05 -11.16
N PHE A 159 -0.56 3.84 -10.68
CA PHE A 159 -1.41 4.71 -11.48
C PHE A 159 -1.26 6.16 -10.99
N PHE A 160 -0.81 7.04 -11.89
CA PHE A 160 -0.58 8.44 -11.59
C PHE A 160 -0.52 9.26 -12.88
N ASP A 161 -0.68 10.57 -12.77
CA ASP A 161 -0.42 11.49 -13.88
C ASP A 161 1.10 11.73 -14.00
N PRO A 162 1.76 11.29 -15.07
CA PRO A 162 3.19 11.47 -15.26
C PRO A 162 3.56 12.88 -15.72
N THR A 163 2.60 13.74 -16.06
CA THR A 163 2.85 15.06 -16.67
C THR A 163 3.79 15.93 -15.84
N PRO A 164 3.63 16.08 -14.50
CA PRO A 164 4.56 16.91 -13.72
C PRO A 164 5.99 16.36 -13.73
N ILE A 165 6.15 15.04 -13.73
CA ILE A 165 7.46 14.39 -13.76
C ILE A 165 8.11 14.61 -15.14
N ASN A 166 7.37 14.41 -16.22
CA ASN A 166 7.85 14.60 -17.58
C ASN A 166 8.27 16.06 -17.85
N ASN A 167 7.53 17.04 -17.31
CA ASN A 167 7.87 18.45 -17.43
C ASN A 167 9.21 18.77 -16.74
N GLU A 168 9.46 18.19 -15.58
CA GLU A 168 10.73 18.40 -14.85
C GLU A 168 11.91 17.74 -15.56
N ILE A 169 11.70 16.54 -16.12
CA ILE A 169 12.70 15.83 -16.96
C ILE A 169 13.02 16.66 -18.22
N ALA A 170 12.02 17.25 -18.87
CA ALA A 170 12.21 18.11 -20.03
C ALA A 170 13.04 19.36 -19.66
N ALA A 171 12.69 20.04 -18.56
CA ALA A 171 13.44 21.20 -18.07
C ALA A 171 14.90 20.86 -17.72
N ALA A 172 15.17 19.66 -17.19
CA ALA A 172 16.52 19.19 -16.93
C ALA A 172 17.35 19.02 -18.20
N SER A 173 16.71 18.72 -19.34
CA SER A 173 17.38 18.49 -20.62
C SER A 173 17.76 19.80 -21.35
N GLU A 174 17.19 20.94 -20.91
CA GLU A 174 17.42 22.27 -21.50
C GLU A 174 18.51 23.06 -20.73
N ASN A 175 18.97 22.56 -19.57
CA ASN A 175 20.00 23.16 -18.72
C ASN A 175 21.33 22.40 -18.81
#